data_2e4d0bd66e10eaebc738dcf784cfc137
#
_entry.id   2e4d0bd66e10eaebc738dcf784cfc137
#
_cell.length_a   1.000
_cell.length_b   1.000
_cell.length_c   1.000
_cell.angle_alpha   90.00
_cell.angle_beta   90.00
_cell.angle_gamma   90.00
#
_symmetry.space_group_name_H-M   'P 1'
#
loop_
_entity.id
_entity.type
_entity.pdbx_description
1 polymer ?
#
loop_
_entity_poly.entity_id
_entity_poly.type
_entity_poly.pdbx_seq_one_letter_code
_entity_poly.pdbx_strand_id
1 'polypeptide(L)'
;GKTSNLCALRCGSTTSQFFCYERVREDSLEFVPGGFELLSKERHDDEIEQTYTPFRGEFIYRNNTNGVYTVYGRCMGEHYEFKDSVCMNWTIDQDSTRMILGYKCQKAETDFRGRHWVVWFAADIPLCLGPWKIAGLPGLVLRAECLGFLEIEANGIFTKGLTPVKFYNYYEKKFTIIKRKKFL
;
A
#
# COMPACT_ATOMS: atom_id res chain seq x y z
N GLY A 1 -8.85 -16.20 11.68
CA GLY A 1 -7.86 -16.62 10.67
C GLY A 1 -7.05 -15.42 10.20
N LYS A 2 -5.81 -15.63 9.75
CA LYS A 2 -5.03 -14.56 9.08
C LYS A 2 -5.45 -14.54 7.61
N THR A 3 -5.99 -13.43 7.16
CA THR A 3 -6.21 -13.16 5.73
C THR A 3 -4.93 -12.60 5.12
N SER A 4 -4.58 -13.04 3.91
CA SER A 4 -3.44 -12.51 3.17
C SER A 4 -3.90 -11.96 1.83
N ASN A 5 -3.39 -10.78 1.45
CA ASN A 5 -3.69 -10.13 0.18
C ASN A 5 -2.41 -9.87 -0.58
N LEU A 6 -2.46 -10.10 -1.89
CA LEU A 6 -1.36 -9.75 -2.77
C LEU A 6 -1.43 -8.26 -3.10
N CYS A 7 -0.37 -7.53 -2.74
CA CYS A 7 -0.23 -6.11 -3.07
C CYS A 7 1.00 -5.89 -3.95
N ALA A 8 1.03 -4.75 -4.61
CA ALA A 8 2.18 -4.33 -5.42
C ALA A 8 2.65 -2.93 -5.01
N LEU A 9 3.97 -2.81 -4.85
CA LEU A 9 4.66 -1.53 -4.82
C LEU A 9 5.38 -1.35 -6.16
N ARG A 10 4.98 -0.37 -6.93
CA ARG A 10 5.61 0.00 -8.20
C ARG A 10 6.44 1.26 -8.00
N CYS A 11 7.75 1.14 -8.22
CA CYS A 11 8.69 2.22 -8.01
C CYS A 11 9.06 2.86 -9.37
N GLY A 12 8.50 4.01 -9.68
CA GLY A 12 8.89 4.81 -10.83
C GLY A 12 9.84 5.95 -10.42
N SER A 13 10.46 6.61 -11.39
CA SER A 13 11.40 7.71 -11.14
C SER A 13 10.73 8.93 -10.49
N THR A 14 9.59 9.34 -11.00
CA THR A 14 8.85 10.52 -10.51
C THR A 14 7.68 10.18 -9.62
N THR A 15 7.10 9.00 -9.81
CA THR A 15 5.90 8.56 -9.11
C THR A 15 6.01 7.11 -8.72
N SER A 16 5.65 6.77 -7.49
CA SER A 16 5.48 5.41 -7.01
C SER A 16 4.01 5.12 -6.74
N GLN A 17 3.63 3.86 -6.80
CA GLN A 17 2.25 3.40 -6.60
C GLN A 17 2.23 2.18 -5.70
N PHE A 18 1.32 2.18 -4.72
CA PHE A 18 0.99 1.01 -3.92
C PHE A 18 -0.50 0.69 -4.04
N PHE A 19 -0.83 -0.58 -4.24
CA PHE A 19 -2.22 -1.07 -4.29
C PHE A 19 -2.27 -2.57 -4.00
N CYS A 20 -3.44 -3.06 -3.59
CA CYS A 20 -3.73 -4.49 -3.52
C CYS A 20 -4.46 -4.96 -4.78
N TYR A 21 -4.09 -6.13 -5.30
CA TYR A 21 -4.70 -6.69 -6.52
C TYR A 21 -6.20 -6.94 -6.38
N GLU A 22 -6.67 -7.16 -5.16
CA GLU A 22 -8.09 -7.28 -4.87
C GLU A 22 -8.88 -6.05 -5.32
N ARG A 23 -8.32 -4.85 -5.17
CA ARG A 23 -8.94 -3.61 -5.66
C ARG A 23 -9.10 -3.59 -7.17
N VAL A 24 -8.07 -4.05 -7.90
CA VAL A 24 -8.13 -4.15 -9.37
C VAL A 24 -9.21 -5.14 -9.81
N ARG A 25 -9.31 -6.26 -9.11
CA ARG A 25 -10.33 -7.29 -9.35
C ARG A 25 -11.73 -6.74 -9.09
N GLU A 26 -11.95 -6.05 -7.96
CA GLU A 26 -13.23 -5.41 -7.64
C GLU A 26 -13.65 -4.40 -8.71
N ASP A 27 -12.73 -3.53 -9.11
CA ASP A 27 -12.98 -2.56 -10.18
C ASP A 27 -13.38 -3.24 -11.51
N SER A 28 -12.76 -4.37 -11.83
CA SER A 28 -13.10 -5.13 -13.04
C SER A 28 -14.49 -5.76 -12.96
N LEU A 29 -14.87 -6.28 -11.81
CA LEU A 29 -16.16 -6.93 -11.60
C LEU A 29 -17.33 -5.93 -11.60
N GLU A 30 -17.14 -4.69 -11.19
CA GLU A 30 -18.21 -3.67 -11.20
C GLU A 30 -18.82 -3.44 -12.58
N PHE A 31 -18.09 -3.77 -13.67
CA PHE A 31 -18.46 -3.48 -15.06
C PHE A 31 -18.84 -4.72 -15.88
N VAL A 32 -18.95 -5.88 -15.24
CA VAL A 32 -19.38 -7.10 -15.91
C VAL A 32 -20.75 -7.56 -15.39
N PRO A 33 -21.60 -8.17 -16.24
CA PRO A 33 -22.88 -8.71 -15.81
C PRO A 33 -22.72 -9.71 -14.66
N GLY A 34 -23.53 -9.56 -13.60
CA GLY A 34 -23.46 -10.41 -12.40
C GLY A 34 -22.29 -10.13 -11.45
N GLY A 35 -21.39 -9.21 -11.80
CA GLY A 35 -20.23 -8.90 -10.99
C GLY A 35 -20.58 -8.18 -9.68
N PHE A 36 -21.62 -7.35 -9.69
CA PHE A 36 -22.12 -6.69 -8.48
C PHE A 36 -22.67 -7.69 -7.44
N GLU A 37 -23.45 -8.65 -7.89
CA GLU A 37 -24.02 -9.72 -7.05
C GLU A 37 -22.89 -10.58 -6.44
N LEU A 38 -21.88 -10.91 -7.25
CA LEU A 38 -20.71 -11.64 -6.78
C LEU A 38 -19.95 -10.88 -5.70
N LEU A 39 -19.65 -9.59 -5.94
CA LEU A 39 -18.97 -8.73 -4.95
C LEU A 39 -19.80 -8.56 -3.67
N SER A 40 -21.11 -8.45 -3.78
CA SER A 40 -21.99 -8.31 -2.63
C SER A 40 -22.00 -9.56 -1.76
N LYS A 41 -22.01 -10.74 -2.40
CA LYS A 41 -21.93 -12.02 -1.70
C LYS A 41 -20.59 -12.18 -1.00
N GLU A 42 -19.49 -11.95 -1.68
CA GLU A 42 -18.14 -12.05 -1.11
C GLU A 42 -17.96 -11.10 0.10
N ARG A 43 -18.47 -9.87 0.03
CA ARG A 43 -18.41 -8.92 1.16
C ARG A 43 -19.24 -9.40 2.35
N HIS A 44 -20.38 -10.01 2.10
CA HIS A 44 -21.20 -10.58 3.15
C HIS A 44 -20.50 -11.75 3.86
N ASP A 45 -19.83 -12.62 3.08
CA ASP A 45 -19.03 -13.71 3.60
C ASP A 45 -17.83 -13.18 4.41
N ASP A 46 -17.12 -12.14 3.94
CA ASP A 46 -16.04 -11.46 4.66
C ASP A 46 -16.52 -10.83 6.00
N GLU A 47 -17.70 -10.21 6.03
CA GLU A 47 -18.30 -9.64 7.25
C GLU A 47 -18.62 -10.73 8.29
N ILE A 48 -19.16 -11.86 7.85
CA ILE A 48 -19.43 -13.01 8.71
C ILE A 48 -18.13 -13.58 9.31
N GLU A 49 -17.06 -13.66 8.50
CA GLU A 49 -15.75 -14.14 8.93
C GLU A 49 -14.96 -13.10 9.74
N GLN A 50 -15.45 -11.86 9.85
CA GLN A 50 -14.76 -10.72 10.48
C GLN A 50 -13.35 -10.51 9.93
N THR A 51 -13.19 -10.69 8.63
CA THR A 51 -11.89 -10.54 7.97
C THR A 51 -11.64 -9.07 7.61
N TYR A 52 -10.70 -8.44 8.31
CA TYR A 52 -10.25 -7.08 7.97
C TYR A 52 -9.09 -7.14 6.97
N THR A 53 -9.27 -6.50 5.84
CA THR A 53 -8.27 -6.36 4.80
C THR A 53 -7.78 -4.91 4.71
N PRO A 54 -6.65 -4.57 5.34
CA PRO A 54 -6.09 -3.23 5.21
C PRO A 54 -5.78 -2.89 3.76
N PHE A 55 -6.03 -1.63 3.36
CA PHE A 55 -5.71 -1.07 2.04
C PHE A 55 -6.47 -1.68 0.86
N ARG A 56 -7.42 -2.59 1.08
CA ARG A 56 -8.19 -3.25 0.01
C ARG A 56 -8.82 -2.25 -0.97
N GLY A 57 -9.31 -1.12 -0.47
CA GLY A 57 -10.02 -0.11 -1.25
C GLY A 57 -9.17 1.05 -1.77
N GLU A 58 -7.84 1.04 -1.60
CA GLU A 58 -7.01 2.21 -1.89
C GLU A 58 -6.02 1.98 -3.03
N PHE A 59 -5.90 2.99 -3.92
CA PHE A 59 -4.70 3.21 -4.74
C PHE A 59 -3.93 4.38 -4.16
N ILE A 60 -2.68 4.16 -3.83
CA ILE A 60 -1.82 5.15 -3.18
C ILE A 60 -0.71 5.53 -4.13
N TYR A 61 -0.66 6.78 -4.54
CA TYR A 61 0.41 7.33 -5.37
C TYR A 61 1.27 8.27 -4.53
N ARG A 62 2.57 8.17 -4.69
CA ARG A 62 3.53 9.09 -4.09
C ARG A 62 4.25 9.87 -5.19
N ASN A 63 4.23 11.17 -5.10
CA ASN A 63 5.14 12.02 -5.87
C ASN A 63 6.53 11.93 -5.23
N ASN A 64 7.50 11.37 -5.94
CA ASN A 64 8.83 11.11 -5.41
C ASN A 64 9.67 12.38 -5.26
N THR A 65 9.30 13.49 -5.94
CA THR A 65 10.00 14.77 -5.86
C THR A 65 9.67 15.53 -4.58
N ASN A 66 8.39 15.57 -4.19
CA ASN A 66 7.93 16.36 -3.03
C ASN A 66 7.40 15.51 -1.86
N GLY A 67 7.34 14.19 -2.02
CA GLY A 67 6.92 13.25 -0.99
C GLY A 67 5.42 13.23 -0.69
N VAL A 68 4.60 13.98 -1.44
CA VAL A 68 3.15 14.04 -1.22
C VAL A 68 2.49 12.77 -1.76
N TYR A 69 1.62 12.19 -0.95
CA TYR A 69 0.77 11.08 -1.34
C TYR A 69 -0.58 11.59 -1.86
N THR A 70 -1.07 10.97 -2.93
CA THR A 70 -2.46 11.09 -3.38
C THR A 70 -3.11 9.73 -3.22
N VAL A 71 -4.18 9.68 -2.46
CA VAL A 71 -4.91 8.44 -2.16
C VAL A 71 -6.26 8.49 -2.86
N TYR A 72 -6.54 7.46 -3.61
CA TYR A 72 -7.82 7.20 -4.24
C TYR A 72 -8.49 6.05 -3.49
N GLY A 73 -9.55 6.36 -2.78
CA GLY A 73 -10.27 5.41 -1.94
C GLY A 73 -11.74 5.32 -2.30
N ARG A 74 -12.41 4.31 -1.72
CA ARG A 74 -13.83 4.10 -1.83
C ARG A 74 -14.44 3.96 -0.44
N CYS A 75 -15.56 4.61 -0.22
CA CYS A 75 -16.33 4.48 1.02
C CYS A 75 -17.82 4.58 0.68
N MET A 76 -18.63 3.65 1.15
CA MET A 76 -20.09 3.60 0.92
C MET A 76 -20.51 3.76 -0.55
N GLY A 77 -19.77 3.15 -1.48
CA GLY A 77 -20.04 3.24 -2.91
C GLY A 77 -19.48 4.49 -3.61
N GLU A 78 -19.06 5.50 -2.87
CA GLU A 78 -18.51 6.73 -3.41
C GLU A 78 -16.98 6.68 -3.54
N HIS A 79 -16.45 7.35 -4.56
CA HIS A 79 -15.01 7.43 -4.81
C HIS A 79 -14.44 8.76 -4.34
N TYR A 80 -13.33 8.70 -3.59
CA TYR A 80 -12.70 9.86 -2.99
C TYR A 80 -11.23 9.98 -3.36
N GLU A 81 -10.79 11.22 -3.53
CA GLU A 81 -9.39 11.60 -3.63
C GLU A 81 -9.01 12.49 -2.46
N PHE A 82 -7.90 12.20 -1.81
CA PHE A 82 -7.31 13.11 -0.83
C PHE A 82 -5.79 13.09 -0.89
N LYS A 83 -5.19 14.23 -0.51
CA LYS A 83 -3.74 14.36 -0.36
C LYS A 83 -3.34 14.13 1.08
N ASP A 84 -2.18 13.53 1.24
CA ASP A 84 -1.60 13.20 2.54
C ASP A 84 -0.09 13.51 2.52
N SER A 85 0.38 14.16 3.56
CA SER A 85 1.81 14.39 3.77
C SER A 85 2.23 13.56 4.97
N VAL A 86 3.25 12.73 4.76
CA VAL A 86 3.73 11.79 5.76
C VAL A 86 5.19 12.11 6.06
N CYS A 87 5.48 12.29 7.34
CA CYS A 87 6.84 12.35 7.86
C CYS A 87 6.97 11.25 8.92
N MET A 88 7.95 10.37 8.74
CA MET A 88 8.28 9.30 9.68
C MET A 88 9.69 9.54 10.21
N ASN A 89 9.82 9.57 11.52
CA ASN A 89 11.11 9.72 12.19
C ASN A 89 11.61 8.30 12.52
N TRP A 90 12.56 7.82 11.74
CA TRP A 90 13.10 6.47 11.87
C TRP A 90 14.24 6.40 12.88
N THR A 91 14.19 5.40 13.75
CA THR A 91 15.32 4.94 14.53
C THR A 91 15.86 3.68 13.87
N ILE A 92 17.10 3.73 13.35
CA ILE A 92 17.74 2.60 12.68
C ILE A 92 18.55 1.81 13.70
N ASP A 93 18.28 0.52 13.80
CA ASP A 93 19.07 -0.43 14.59
C ASP A 93 20.16 -1.02 13.68
N GLN A 94 21.43 -0.64 13.97
CA GLN A 94 22.56 -1.06 13.15
C GLN A 94 22.99 -2.51 13.41
N ASP A 95 22.64 -3.07 14.55
CA ASP A 95 23.04 -4.41 14.96
C ASP A 95 22.07 -5.48 14.48
N SER A 96 20.81 -5.10 14.24
CA SER A 96 19.78 -6.03 13.78
C SER A 96 19.75 -6.13 12.26
N THR A 97 20.10 -7.31 11.75
CA THR A 97 20.06 -7.58 10.30
C THR A 97 19.28 -8.85 10.00
N ARG A 98 18.67 -8.90 8.81
CA ARG A 98 17.89 -10.04 8.31
C ARG A 98 18.06 -10.20 6.80
N MET A 99 18.06 -11.43 6.31
CA MET A 99 18.02 -11.70 4.87
C MET A 99 16.55 -11.79 4.40
N ILE A 100 16.20 -11.00 3.39
CA ILE A 100 14.88 -11.04 2.73
C ILE A 100 15.13 -11.02 1.22
N LEU A 101 14.63 -12.00 0.49
CA LEU A 101 14.81 -12.16 -0.96
C LEU A 101 16.28 -12.07 -1.43
N GLY A 102 17.22 -12.51 -0.58
CA GLY A 102 18.67 -12.46 -0.90
C GLY A 102 19.33 -11.12 -0.59
N TYR A 103 18.60 -10.12 -0.09
CA TYR A 103 19.15 -8.83 0.32
C TYR A 103 19.36 -8.79 1.84
N LYS A 104 20.51 -8.22 2.26
CA LYS A 104 20.74 -7.92 3.68
C LYS A 104 19.96 -6.68 4.07
N CYS A 105 18.96 -6.85 4.92
CA CYS A 105 18.11 -5.78 5.42
C CYS A 105 18.50 -5.37 6.83
N GLN A 106 18.43 -4.07 7.10
CA GLN A 106 18.56 -3.49 8.44
C GLN A 106 17.19 -3.22 9.03
N LYS A 107 17.10 -3.28 10.35
CA LYS A 107 15.91 -2.95 11.12
C LYS A 107 15.79 -1.45 11.33
N ALA A 108 14.59 -0.91 11.22
CA ALA A 108 14.26 0.44 11.68
C ALA A 108 12.86 0.46 12.31
N GLU A 109 12.66 1.40 13.22
CA GLU A 109 11.43 1.54 13.98
C GLU A 109 10.96 2.99 13.99
N THR A 110 9.65 3.18 14.09
CA THR A 110 9.02 4.49 14.24
C THR A 110 7.63 4.37 14.84
N ASP A 111 7.23 5.40 15.58
CA ASP A 111 5.85 5.59 15.99
C ASP A 111 5.13 6.47 14.97
N PHE A 112 4.10 5.94 14.35
CA PHE A 112 3.34 6.66 13.35
C PHE A 112 1.84 6.44 13.51
N ARG A 113 1.10 7.53 13.68
CA ARG A 113 -0.37 7.53 13.82
C ARG A 113 -0.90 6.62 14.91
N GLY A 114 -0.25 6.68 16.08
CA GLY A 114 -0.66 5.91 17.26
C GLY A 114 -0.32 4.42 17.20
N ARG A 115 0.52 4.02 16.26
CA ARG A 115 1.01 2.65 16.14
C ARG A 115 2.51 2.62 16.04
N HIS A 116 3.10 1.58 16.63
CA HIS A 116 4.52 1.28 16.50
C HIS A 116 4.76 0.41 15.27
N TRP A 117 5.70 0.84 14.43
CA TRP A 117 6.09 0.18 13.20
C TRP A 117 7.52 -0.32 13.28
N VAL A 118 7.72 -1.57 12.91
CA VAL A 118 9.02 -2.19 12.72
C VAL A 118 9.17 -2.51 11.24
N VAL A 119 10.28 -2.09 10.64
CA VAL A 119 10.52 -2.33 9.22
C VAL A 119 11.91 -2.89 8.98
N TRP A 120 12.07 -3.56 7.83
CA TRP A 120 13.32 -4.08 7.34
C TRP A 120 13.57 -3.54 5.95
N PHE A 121 14.65 -2.79 5.78
CA PHE A 121 14.99 -2.14 4.53
C PHE A 121 16.34 -2.62 3.97
N ALA A 122 16.42 -2.79 2.65
CA ALA A 122 17.62 -3.18 1.92
C ALA A 122 18.36 -1.92 1.44
N ALA A 123 19.50 -1.59 2.06
CA ALA A 123 20.33 -0.46 1.64
C ALA A 123 20.96 -0.65 0.24
N ASP A 124 21.14 -1.90 -0.19
CA ASP A 124 21.64 -2.25 -1.53
C ASP A 124 20.65 -1.88 -2.65
N ILE A 125 19.40 -1.58 -2.32
CA ILE A 125 18.40 -1.06 -3.25
C ILE A 125 18.15 0.41 -2.90
N PRO A 126 18.80 1.38 -3.57
CA PRO A 126 18.81 2.80 -3.16
C PRO A 126 17.50 3.52 -3.52
N LEU A 127 16.38 2.97 -3.08
CA LEU A 127 15.03 3.53 -3.22
C LEU A 127 14.48 3.83 -1.83
N CYS A 128 14.30 5.11 -1.49
CA CYS A 128 13.75 5.53 -0.20
C CYS A 128 12.23 5.31 -0.12
N LEU A 129 11.77 4.11 -0.48
CA LEU A 129 10.38 3.74 -0.67
C LEU A 129 10.04 2.46 0.11
N GLY A 130 8.76 2.27 0.35
CA GLY A 130 8.22 1.07 0.98
C GLY A 130 6.74 0.91 0.69
N PRO A 131 6.12 -0.18 1.19
CA PRO A 131 4.70 -0.43 1.02
C PRO A 131 3.85 0.63 1.72
N TRP A 132 2.60 0.79 1.26
CA TRP A 132 1.66 1.78 1.79
C TRP A 132 2.24 3.19 1.74
N LYS A 133 2.41 3.85 2.87
CA LYS A 133 2.97 5.21 3.02
C LYS A 133 4.32 5.22 3.71
N ILE A 134 4.97 4.06 3.80
CA ILE A 134 6.29 3.92 4.42
C ILE A 134 7.35 4.43 3.45
N ALA A 135 8.17 5.38 3.88
CA ALA A 135 9.25 5.96 3.09
C ALA A 135 10.27 6.68 3.97
N GLY A 136 11.38 7.12 3.39
CA GLY A 136 12.38 7.98 4.04
C GLY A 136 13.57 7.24 4.64
N LEU A 137 13.64 5.90 4.52
CA LEU A 137 14.82 5.12 4.86
C LEU A 137 15.82 5.11 3.69
N PRO A 138 17.11 4.92 3.93
CA PRO A 138 18.13 4.89 2.87
C PRO A 138 18.18 3.52 2.16
N GLY A 139 17.03 3.04 1.71
CA GLY A 139 16.86 1.76 1.02
C GLY A 139 15.40 1.35 0.89
N LEU A 140 15.14 0.34 0.05
CA LEU A 140 13.81 -0.18 -0.17
C LEU A 140 13.34 -1.01 1.03
N VAL A 141 12.18 -0.68 1.58
CA VAL A 141 11.55 -1.47 2.65
C VAL A 141 10.95 -2.73 2.06
N LEU A 142 11.48 -3.89 2.49
CA LEU A 142 11.04 -5.22 2.05
C LEU A 142 10.07 -5.88 3.04
N ARG A 143 10.07 -5.47 4.30
CA ARG A 143 9.09 -5.91 5.30
C ARG A 143 8.70 -4.75 6.20
N ALA A 144 7.43 -4.67 6.51
CA ALA A 144 6.87 -3.72 7.46
C ALA A 144 5.85 -4.43 8.34
N GLU A 145 5.94 -4.20 9.63
CA GLU A 145 5.10 -4.81 10.63
C GLU A 145 4.55 -3.76 11.59
N CYS A 146 3.27 -3.84 11.86
CA CYS A 146 2.61 -3.16 12.93
C CYS A 146 2.00 -4.23 13.83
N LEU A 147 2.62 -4.48 14.97
CA LEU A 147 2.35 -5.63 15.83
C LEU A 147 0.86 -5.78 16.17
N GLY A 148 0.34 -6.97 15.92
CA GLY A 148 -1.07 -7.31 16.19
C GLY A 148 -2.09 -6.71 15.21
N PHE A 149 -1.63 -5.96 14.20
CA PHE A 149 -2.52 -5.30 13.24
C PHE A 149 -2.23 -5.70 11.79
N LEU A 150 -0.98 -5.58 11.34
CA LEU A 150 -0.64 -5.74 9.94
C LEU A 150 0.81 -6.18 9.76
N GLU A 151 1.04 -7.04 8.80
CA GLU A 151 2.35 -7.40 8.29
C GLU A 151 2.33 -7.33 6.76
N ILE A 152 3.33 -6.69 6.18
CA ILE A 152 3.56 -6.64 4.73
C ILE A 152 4.97 -7.13 4.48
N GLU A 153 5.16 -8.18 3.69
CA GLU A 153 6.47 -8.70 3.33
C GLU A 153 6.56 -8.89 1.81
N ALA A 154 7.67 -8.46 1.22
CA ALA A 154 7.95 -8.67 -0.18
C ALA A 154 8.18 -10.16 -0.46
N ASN A 155 7.47 -10.69 -1.44
CA ASN A 155 7.61 -12.07 -1.92
C ASN A 155 8.32 -12.16 -3.28
N GLY A 156 8.63 -11.01 -3.92
CA GLY A 156 9.36 -10.93 -5.17
C GLY A 156 9.71 -9.51 -5.57
N ILE A 157 10.78 -9.36 -6.33
CA ILE A 157 11.24 -8.08 -6.90
C ILE A 157 11.42 -8.27 -8.40
N PHE A 158 10.77 -7.44 -9.20
CA PHE A 158 10.83 -7.47 -10.65
C PHE A 158 11.51 -6.19 -11.15
N THR A 159 12.52 -6.34 -11.99
CA THR A 159 13.32 -5.23 -12.54
C THR A 159 13.29 -5.15 -14.07
N LYS A 160 12.66 -6.12 -14.74
CA LYS A 160 12.57 -6.22 -16.20
C LYS A 160 11.11 -6.25 -16.65
N GLY A 161 10.84 -5.77 -17.87
CA GLY A 161 9.50 -5.79 -18.46
C GLY A 161 8.52 -4.83 -17.79
N LEU A 162 9.03 -3.83 -17.06
CA LEU A 162 8.18 -2.90 -16.30
C LEU A 162 7.58 -1.83 -17.24
N THR A 163 6.33 -1.50 -17.00
CA THR A 163 5.66 -0.35 -17.62
C THR A 163 5.75 0.87 -16.70
N PRO A 164 5.75 2.11 -17.24
CA PRO A 164 5.70 3.32 -16.42
C PRO A 164 4.53 3.31 -15.43
N VAL A 165 4.75 3.89 -14.25
CA VAL A 165 3.66 4.11 -13.29
C VAL A 165 2.73 5.18 -13.83
N LYS A 166 1.47 4.81 -14.06
CA LYS A 166 0.42 5.72 -14.53
C LYS A 166 -0.74 5.70 -13.55
N PHE A 167 -1.50 6.77 -13.53
CA PHE A 167 -2.74 6.81 -12.78
C PHE A 167 -3.72 5.76 -13.34
N TYR A 168 -4.26 4.93 -12.43
CA TYR A 168 -5.22 3.90 -12.77
C TYR A 168 -6.65 4.48 -12.65
N ASN A 169 -7.32 4.64 -13.75
CA ASN A 169 -8.76 4.98 -13.81
C ASN A 169 -9.38 4.46 -15.12
N TYR A 170 -9.38 3.14 -15.32
CA TYR A 170 -9.87 2.51 -16.54
C TYR A 170 -11.36 2.77 -16.81
N TYR A 171 -12.11 3.12 -15.76
CA TYR A 171 -13.58 3.25 -15.85
C TYR A 171 -14.05 4.69 -15.70
N GLU A 172 -13.14 5.66 -15.89
CA GLU A 172 -13.43 7.10 -15.84
C GLU A 172 -14.23 7.52 -14.60
N LYS A 173 -13.94 6.90 -13.46
CA LYS A 173 -14.62 7.18 -12.19
C LYS A 173 -14.44 8.64 -11.78
N LYS A 174 -15.50 9.25 -11.31
CA LYS A 174 -15.44 10.60 -10.73
C LYS A 174 -15.04 10.49 -9.27
N PHE A 175 -14.02 11.26 -8.89
CA PHE A 175 -13.53 11.33 -7.51
C PHE A 175 -13.95 12.63 -6.85
N THR A 176 -14.52 12.53 -5.66
CA THR A 176 -14.81 13.69 -4.81
C THR A 176 -13.54 14.04 -4.04
N ILE A 177 -13.02 15.25 -4.25
CA ILE A 177 -11.83 15.73 -3.55
C ILE A 177 -12.22 16.12 -2.13
N ILE A 178 -11.58 15.50 -1.14
CA ILE A 178 -11.85 15.73 0.28
C ILE A 178 -10.56 15.97 1.07
N LYS A 179 -10.70 16.53 2.28
CA LYS A 179 -9.59 16.56 3.24
C LYS A 179 -9.50 15.19 3.92
N ARG A 180 -8.27 14.68 4.15
CA ARG A 180 -8.03 13.38 4.81
C ARG A 180 -8.87 13.19 6.09
N LYS A 181 -8.99 14.24 6.95
CA LYS A 181 -9.79 14.17 8.18
C LYS A 181 -11.30 13.89 7.97
N LYS A 182 -11.79 14.11 6.74
CA LYS A 182 -13.20 13.83 6.39
C LYS A 182 -13.38 12.41 5.86
N PHE A 183 -12.29 11.76 5.46
CA PHE A 183 -12.29 10.37 4.99
C PHE A 183 -12.21 9.36 6.15
N LEU A 184 -11.60 9.75 7.27
CA LEU A 184 -11.46 8.93 8.48
C LEU A 184 -12.67 9.12 9.40
#